data_0de37a9a57fb44f704acd4c909dd7183
#
_entry.id   0de37a9a57fb44f704acd4c909dd7183
#
_cell.length_a   1.000
_cell.length_b   1.000
_cell.length_c   1.000
_cell.angle_alpha   90.00
_cell.angle_beta   90.00
_cell.angle_gamma   90.00
#
_symmetry.space_group_name_H-M   'P 1'
#
loop_
_entity.id
_entity.type
_entity.pdbx_description
1 polymer ?
#
loop_
_entity_poly.entity_id
_entity_poly.type
_entity_poly.pdbx_seq_one_letter_code
_entity_poly.pdbx_strand_id
1 'polypeptide(L)'
;SFLVFCQVSAGIKPTSIVSYNHLGNNDGRNLSAPQQFRSKEISKSNVVDDMVDSNKMLYKEGEHPDHVVVIKYVPYVGDSKRALDEYTSEIFMGGKNTISMHNTCEDSLLASPLIFDLVIMAELCERIQVKKEGGKWEGFHSVLSLLSYMLKAPLVPPGTPVVNALFAQRQAIINVMRACAGLAPENHMLLEHRLKSEIDALAVSQLFASTPLLKTAAAVLGVG
;
A
#
# COMPACT_ATOMS: atom_id res chain seq x y z
N SER A 1 0.73 4.84 9.70
CA SER A 1 0.86 3.51 9.05
C SER A 1 1.73 3.53 7.80
N PHE A 2 1.58 4.49 6.88
CA PHE A 2 2.42 4.54 5.66
C PHE A 2 3.92 4.58 5.98
N LEU A 3 4.35 5.42 6.91
CA LEU A 3 5.76 5.51 7.29
C LEU A 3 6.27 4.22 7.93
N VAL A 4 5.47 3.58 8.77
CA VAL A 4 5.79 2.26 9.37
C VAL A 4 5.97 1.21 8.27
N PHE A 5 5.07 1.17 7.30
CA PHE A 5 5.19 0.27 6.16
C PHE A 5 6.49 0.50 5.37
N CYS A 6 6.84 1.76 5.08
CA CYS A 6 8.08 2.09 4.38
C CYS A 6 9.32 1.64 5.17
N GLN A 7 9.35 1.87 6.48
CA GLN A 7 10.46 1.47 7.35
C GLN A 7 10.62 -0.05 7.39
N VAL A 8 9.54 -0.78 7.65
CA VAL A 8 9.55 -2.25 7.73
C VAL A 8 9.93 -2.87 6.38
N SER A 9 9.42 -2.34 5.27
CA SER A 9 9.78 -2.79 3.92
C SER A 9 11.23 -2.50 3.56
N ALA A 10 11.82 -1.45 4.11
CA ALA A 10 13.23 -1.12 3.93
C ALA A 10 14.16 -1.88 4.88
N GLY A 11 13.65 -2.77 5.73
CA GLY A 11 14.43 -3.51 6.71
C GLY A 11 14.82 -2.68 7.95
N ILE A 12 14.16 -1.56 8.19
CA ILE A 12 14.33 -0.73 9.39
C ILE A 12 13.32 -1.21 10.43
N LYS A 13 13.77 -1.45 11.65
CA LYS A 13 12.94 -1.97 12.75
C LYS A 13 12.33 -0.84 13.58
N PRO A 14 11.03 -0.48 13.42
CA PRO A 14 10.36 0.40 14.36
C PRO A 14 10.35 -0.19 15.77
N THR A 15 10.70 0.62 16.77
CA THR A 15 10.73 0.24 18.18
C THR A 15 9.72 0.99 19.02
N SER A 16 9.37 2.22 18.62
CA SER A 16 8.36 3.02 19.29
C SER A 16 7.63 3.90 18.28
N ILE A 17 6.32 3.96 18.40
CA ILE A 17 5.44 4.79 17.59
C ILE A 17 4.53 5.56 18.53
N VAL A 18 4.60 6.88 18.50
CA VAL A 18 3.75 7.75 19.32
C VAL A 18 2.99 8.70 18.41
N SER A 19 1.69 8.75 18.57
CA SER A 19 0.80 9.59 17.76
C SER A 19 -0.05 10.48 18.65
N TYR A 20 0.23 11.79 18.65
CA TYR A 20 -0.54 12.80 19.35
C TYR A 20 -1.49 13.48 18.37
N ASN A 21 -2.78 13.50 18.71
CA ASN A 21 -3.81 14.05 17.84
C ASN A 21 -4.68 15.07 18.56
N HIS A 22 -4.83 16.26 17.98
CA HIS A 22 -5.78 17.28 18.40
C HIS A 22 -6.93 17.31 17.39
N LEU A 23 -8.15 17.08 17.88
CA LEU A 23 -9.39 17.09 17.10
C LEU A 23 -10.37 18.07 17.73
N GLY A 24 -11.01 18.90 16.92
CA GLY A 24 -11.92 19.94 17.40
C GLY A 24 -13.37 19.79 16.90
N ASN A 25 -13.66 18.77 16.09
CA ASN A 25 -14.99 18.48 15.57
C ASN A 25 -15.80 17.53 16.47
N ASN A 26 -17.00 17.17 16.06
CA ASN A 26 -17.87 16.27 16.82
C ASN A 26 -17.24 14.88 17.05
N ASP A 27 -16.49 14.35 16.08
CA ASP A 27 -15.79 13.08 16.25
C ASP A 27 -14.75 13.20 17.37
N GLY A 28 -13.97 14.28 17.37
CA GLY A 28 -13.01 14.56 18.43
C GLY A 28 -13.66 14.70 19.80
N ARG A 29 -14.84 15.33 19.88
CA ARG A 29 -15.62 15.43 21.12
C ARG A 29 -16.09 14.06 21.59
N ASN A 30 -16.60 13.22 20.71
CA ASN A 30 -17.05 11.87 21.05
C ASN A 30 -15.87 10.99 21.49
N LEU A 31 -14.73 11.09 20.85
CA LEU A 31 -13.51 10.35 21.18
C LEU A 31 -12.90 10.77 22.53
N SER A 32 -13.37 11.85 23.15
CA SER A 32 -12.99 12.20 24.52
C SER A 32 -13.64 11.29 25.58
N ALA A 33 -14.67 10.52 25.20
CA ALA A 33 -15.27 9.51 26.08
C ALA A 33 -14.43 8.21 26.07
N PRO A 34 -14.11 7.63 27.25
CA PRO A 34 -13.15 6.51 27.35
C PRO A 34 -13.50 5.29 26.50
N GLN A 35 -14.76 4.96 26.37
CA GLN A 35 -15.18 3.78 25.59
C GLN A 35 -14.95 3.95 24.08
N GLN A 36 -15.30 5.11 23.52
CA GLN A 36 -15.06 5.43 22.11
C GLN A 36 -13.55 5.57 21.82
N PHE A 37 -12.82 6.14 22.75
CA PHE A 37 -11.36 6.22 22.65
C PHE A 37 -10.73 4.82 22.55
N ARG A 38 -11.16 3.88 23.41
CA ARG A 38 -10.64 2.51 23.42
C ARG A 38 -10.85 1.78 22.08
N SER A 39 -12.03 1.92 21.49
CA SER A 39 -12.31 1.35 20.15
C SER A 39 -11.39 1.92 19.08
N LYS A 40 -11.15 3.22 19.10
CA LYS A 40 -10.25 3.88 18.15
C LYS A 40 -8.78 3.48 18.36
N GLU A 41 -8.35 3.35 19.60
CA GLU A 41 -7.01 2.89 19.96
C GLU A 41 -6.75 1.48 19.41
N ILE A 42 -7.65 0.54 19.64
CA ILE A 42 -7.56 -0.83 19.09
C ILE A 42 -7.47 -0.80 17.56
N SER A 43 -8.37 -0.06 16.90
CA SER A 43 -8.38 0.05 15.44
C SER A 43 -7.08 0.62 14.86
N LYS A 44 -6.43 1.55 15.56
CA LYS A 44 -5.14 2.11 15.13
C LYS A 44 -3.98 1.15 15.40
N SER A 45 -4.00 0.43 16.51
CA SER A 45 -2.96 -0.54 16.87
C SER A 45 -2.94 -1.71 15.89
N ASN A 46 -4.09 -2.27 15.55
CA ASN A 46 -4.18 -3.38 14.59
C ASN A 46 -3.50 -3.06 13.25
N VAL A 47 -3.61 -1.82 12.77
CA VAL A 47 -2.94 -1.41 11.53
C VAL A 47 -1.41 -1.45 11.66
N VAL A 48 -0.88 -1.12 12.83
CA VAL A 48 0.57 -1.19 13.11
C VAL A 48 1.01 -2.65 13.21
N ASP A 49 0.24 -3.47 13.90
CA ASP A 49 0.52 -4.90 14.06
C ASP A 49 0.60 -5.60 12.70
N ASP A 50 -0.36 -5.34 11.79
CA ASP A 50 -0.35 -5.87 10.43
C ASP A 50 0.90 -5.45 9.65
N MET A 51 1.36 -4.20 9.81
CA MET A 51 2.57 -3.71 9.16
C MET A 51 3.83 -4.37 9.71
N VAL A 52 3.88 -4.60 11.01
CA VAL A 52 4.97 -5.30 11.69
C VAL A 52 5.04 -6.76 11.23
N ASP A 53 3.90 -7.43 11.16
CA ASP A 53 3.78 -8.82 10.72
C ASP A 53 4.16 -9.01 9.24
N SER A 54 4.17 -7.96 8.45
CA SER A 54 4.58 -8.03 7.04
C SER A 54 6.06 -8.38 6.86
N ASN A 55 6.90 -8.17 7.88
CA ASN A 55 8.31 -8.56 7.86
C ASN A 55 8.75 -9.13 9.22
N LYS A 56 8.44 -10.40 9.41
CA LYS A 56 8.75 -11.14 10.65
C LYS A 56 10.23 -11.29 10.95
N MET A 57 11.11 -11.04 9.99
CA MET A 57 12.58 -11.16 10.20
C MET A 57 13.13 -10.04 11.07
N LEU A 58 12.41 -8.92 11.22
CA LEU A 58 12.87 -7.79 12.03
C LEU A 58 12.62 -7.97 13.52
N TYR A 59 11.69 -8.84 13.90
CA TYR A 59 11.25 -9.00 15.29
C TYR A 59 11.43 -10.43 15.76
N LYS A 60 11.74 -10.58 17.04
CA LYS A 60 11.72 -11.87 17.70
C LYS A 60 10.27 -12.29 17.98
N GLU A 61 10.06 -13.55 18.30
CA GLU A 61 8.76 -14.05 18.70
C GLU A 61 8.19 -13.25 19.89
N GLY A 62 6.98 -12.70 19.75
CA GLY A 62 6.34 -11.87 20.76
C GLY A 62 6.87 -10.44 20.88
N GLU A 63 7.85 -10.05 20.08
CA GLU A 63 8.37 -8.68 20.03
C GLU A 63 7.56 -7.82 19.05
N HIS A 64 7.17 -6.64 19.49
CA HIS A 64 6.48 -5.64 18.66
C HIS A 64 6.90 -4.22 19.11
N PRO A 65 6.71 -3.20 18.27
CA PRO A 65 6.99 -1.83 18.67
C PRO A 65 6.03 -1.38 19.78
N ASP A 66 6.53 -0.54 20.69
CA ASP A 66 5.66 0.22 21.58
C ASP A 66 4.79 1.18 20.75
N HIS A 67 3.47 1.18 20.97
CA HIS A 67 2.56 2.01 20.19
C HIS A 67 1.59 2.74 21.09
N VAL A 68 1.70 4.06 21.13
CA VAL A 68 0.88 4.95 21.95
C VAL A 68 0.09 5.90 21.06
N VAL A 69 -1.22 5.99 21.32
CA VAL A 69 -2.12 6.94 20.66
C VAL A 69 -2.71 7.88 21.69
N VAL A 70 -2.52 9.17 21.48
CA VAL A 70 -3.13 10.24 22.31
C VAL A 70 -4.09 11.03 21.44
N ILE A 71 -5.32 11.19 21.91
CA ILE A 71 -6.33 12.04 21.28
C ILE A 71 -6.85 13.02 22.31
N LYS A 72 -6.80 14.31 21.98
CA LYS A 72 -7.37 15.37 22.80
C LYS A 72 -8.36 16.18 21.99
N TYR A 73 -9.51 16.44 22.63
CA TYR A 73 -10.48 17.37 22.10
C TYR A 73 -9.98 18.81 22.31
N VAL A 74 -9.76 19.51 21.22
CA VAL A 74 -9.32 20.91 21.21
C VAL A 74 -10.28 21.70 20.29
N PRO A 75 -11.34 22.32 20.84
CA PRO A 75 -12.39 22.96 20.03
C PRO A 75 -11.86 23.98 19.01
N TYR A 76 -10.79 24.68 19.36
CA TYR A 76 -10.17 25.71 18.51
C TYR A 76 -9.72 25.19 17.14
N VAL A 77 -9.28 23.92 17.04
CA VAL A 77 -8.79 23.38 15.77
C VAL A 77 -9.92 22.99 14.81
N GLY A 78 -11.17 22.87 15.27
CA GLY A 78 -12.29 22.50 14.42
C GLY A 78 -12.02 21.21 13.65
N ASP A 79 -12.23 21.22 12.32
CA ASP A 79 -11.94 20.10 11.43
C ASP A 79 -10.47 20.01 11.03
N SER A 80 -9.67 21.05 11.32
CA SER A 80 -8.23 21.09 11.01
C SER A 80 -7.45 20.30 12.06
N LYS A 81 -7.50 18.99 11.95
CA LYS A 81 -6.77 18.07 12.81
C LYS A 81 -5.28 18.38 12.79
N ARG A 82 -4.66 18.33 13.95
CA ARG A 82 -3.21 18.40 14.12
C ARG A 82 -2.69 17.10 14.68
N ALA A 83 -1.72 16.50 14.01
CA ALA A 83 -1.06 15.29 14.45
C ALA A 83 0.45 15.55 14.59
N LEU A 84 0.99 15.08 15.70
CA LEU A 84 2.42 15.01 15.97
C LEU A 84 2.74 13.52 16.14
N ASP A 85 3.43 12.95 15.17
CA ASP A 85 3.79 11.55 15.18
C ASP A 85 5.29 11.39 15.30
N GLU A 86 5.73 10.52 16.19
CA GLU A 86 7.14 10.14 16.36
C GLU A 86 7.30 8.66 16.07
N TYR A 87 8.28 8.36 15.21
CA TYR A 87 8.65 7.00 14.84
C TYR A 87 10.11 6.78 15.19
N THR A 88 10.37 6.00 16.24
CA THR A 88 11.74 5.63 16.61
C THR A 88 12.02 4.22 16.13
N SER A 89 13.12 4.07 15.43
CA SER A 89 13.54 2.80 14.84
C SER A 89 14.96 2.44 15.26
N GLU A 90 15.21 1.14 15.32
CA GLU A 90 16.55 0.60 15.40
C GLU A 90 17.14 0.47 14.00
N ILE A 91 18.37 0.90 13.85
CA ILE A 91 19.15 0.83 12.62
C ILE A 91 20.41 0.01 12.85
N PHE A 92 21.32 -0.02 11.87
CA PHE A 92 22.53 -0.80 11.91
C PHE A 92 23.30 -0.65 13.23
N MET A 93 23.79 -1.78 13.78
CA MET A 93 24.53 -1.88 15.04
C MET A 93 23.81 -1.32 16.29
N GLY A 94 22.49 -1.41 16.33
CA GLY A 94 21.70 -0.94 17.47
C GLY A 94 21.58 0.57 17.58
N GLY A 95 21.98 1.31 16.54
CA GLY A 95 21.76 2.74 16.46
C GLY A 95 20.26 3.09 16.47
N LYS A 96 19.92 4.32 16.78
CA LYS A 96 18.55 4.80 16.82
C LYS A 96 18.34 5.90 15.76
N ASN A 97 17.17 5.87 15.15
CA ASN A 97 16.68 6.93 14.28
C ASN A 97 15.28 7.33 14.74
N THR A 98 15.03 8.62 14.90
CA THR A 98 13.71 9.15 15.21
C THR A 98 13.28 10.11 14.11
N ILE A 99 12.09 9.86 13.56
CA ILE A 99 11.43 10.76 12.61
C ILE A 99 10.23 11.36 13.32
N SER A 100 10.22 12.68 13.47
CA SER A 100 9.09 13.45 14.00
C SER A 100 8.37 14.14 12.84
N MET A 101 7.05 13.93 12.75
CA MET A 101 6.22 14.50 11.69
C MET A 101 5.09 15.31 12.31
N HIS A 102 5.01 16.57 11.95
CA HIS A 102 3.87 17.43 12.26
C HIS A 102 2.98 17.55 11.02
N ASN A 103 1.74 17.11 11.14
CA ASN A 103 0.76 17.18 10.07
C ASN A 103 -0.47 17.97 10.51
N THR A 104 -0.85 18.96 9.74
CA THR A 104 -2.13 19.68 9.86
C THR A 104 -2.97 19.34 8.66
N CYS A 105 -4.17 18.81 8.87
CA CYS A 105 -5.03 18.32 7.81
C CYS A 105 -6.51 18.47 8.14
N GLU A 106 -7.28 18.92 7.18
CA GLU A 106 -8.72 18.83 7.21
C GLU A 106 -9.13 17.41 6.74
N ASP A 107 -9.17 16.47 7.70
CA ASP A 107 -9.32 15.03 7.45
C ASP A 107 -10.55 14.69 6.60
N SER A 108 -11.66 15.38 6.81
CA SER A 108 -12.90 15.15 6.05
C SER A 108 -12.73 15.49 4.58
N LEU A 109 -12.03 16.58 4.27
CA LEU A 109 -11.76 17.00 2.89
C LEU A 109 -10.73 16.11 2.23
N LEU A 110 -9.75 15.61 2.98
CA LEU A 110 -8.78 14.65 2.48
C LEU A 110 -9.41 13.28 2.16
N ALA A 111 -10.34 12.83 2.99
CA ALA A 111 -10.97 11.51 2.85
C ALA A 111 -12.09 11.49 1.79
N SER A 112 -12.80 12.59 1.58
CA SER A 112 -13.97 12.63 0.70
C SER A 112 -13.69 12.18 -0.73
N PRO A 113 -12.63 12.62 -1.43
CA PRO A 113 -12.33 12.14 -2.78
C PRO A 113 -12.11 10.62 -2.83
N LEU A 114 -11.41 10.06 -1.85
CA LEU A 114 -11.17 8.61 -1.78
C LEU A 114 -12.47 7.83 -1.58
N ILE A 115 -13.40 8.37 -0.78
CA ILE A 115 -14.72 7.76 -0.57
C ILE A 115 -15.51 7.79 -1.88
N PHE A 116 -15.51 8.91 -2.62
CA PHE A 116 -16.16 8.99 -3.91
C PHE A 116 -15.58 7.99 -4.91
N ASP A 117 -14.26 7.90 -5.01
CA ASP A 117 -13.60 6.97 -5.90
C ASP A 117 -13.97 5.51 -5.56
N LEU A 118 -13.99 5.14 -4.29
CA LEU A 118 -14.38 3.79 -3.86
C LEU A 118 -15.84 3.49 -4.15
N VAL A 119 -16.74 4.45 -3.99
CA VAL A 119 -18.18 4.29 -4.32
C VAL A 119 -18.38 4.10 -5.82
N ILE A 120 -17.73 4.93 -6.64
CA ILE A 120 -17.76 4.81 -8.10
C ILE A 120 -17.20 3.47 -8.56
N MET A 121 -16.10 3.02 -7.96
CA MET A 121 -15.53 1.71 -8.28
C MET A 121 -16.42 0.56 -7.85
N ALA A 122 -17.08 0.67 -6.70
CA ALA A 122 -18.05 -0.34 -6.27
C ALA A 122 -19.21 -0.46 -7.24
N GLU A 123 -19.76 0.67 -7.70
CA GLU A 123 -20.81 0.70 -8.72
C GLU A 123 -20.34 0.09 -10.05
N LEU A 124 -19.13 0.43 -10.50
CA LEU A 124 -18.54 -0.18 -11.68
C LEU A 124 -18.42 -1.70 -11.54
N CYS A 125 -17.97 -2.17 -10.38
CA CYS A 125 -17.80 -3.61 -10.10
C CYS A 125 -19.13 -4.38 -10.11
N GLU A 126 -20.25 -3.76 -9.76
CA GLU A 126 -21.58 -4.38 -9.88
C GLU A 126 -21.93 -4.76 -11.34
N ARG A 127 -21.36 -4.06 -12.31
CA ARG A 127 -21.57 -4.31 -13.75
C ARG A 127 -20.56 -5.26 -14.37
N ILE A 128 -19.53 -5.65 -13.63
CA ILE A 128 -18.47 -6.55 -14.11
C ILE A 128 -18.93 -8.01 -13.94
N GLN A 129 -18.70 -8.79 -14.96
CA GLN A 129 -18.80 -10.25 -14.90
C GLN A 129 -17.42 -10.87 -15.04
N VAL A 130 -17.14 -11.89 -14.26
CA VAL A 130 -15.90 -12.64 -14.27
C VAL A 130 -16.18 -14.09 -14.64
N LYS A 131 -15.25 -14.72 -15.31
CA LYS A 131 -15.32 -16.12 -15.69
C LYS A 131 -13.99 -16.79 -15.34
N LYS A 132 -14.04 -17.86 -14.54
CA LYS A 132 -12.91 -18.75 -14.37
C LYS A 132 -12.77 -19.62 -15.62
N GLU A 133 -11.55 -20.09 -15.89
CA GLU A 133 -11.30 -21.02 -16.98
C GLU A 133 -12.21 -22.25 -16.85
N GLY A 134 -12.93 -22.60 -17.94
CA GLY A 134 -13.93 -23.68 -17.92
C GLY A 134 -15.23 -23.40 -17.17
N GLY A 135 -15.34 -22.25 -16.46
CA GLY A 135 -16.52 -21.88 -15.68
C GLY A 135 -17.59 -21.12 -16.47
N LYS A 136 -18.62 -20.66 -15.74
CA LYS A 136 -19.67 -19.76 -16.25
C LYS A 136 -19.32 -18.31 -15.91
N TRP A 137 -19.96 -17.36 -16.59
CA TRP A 137 -19.92 -15.95 -16.23
C TRP A 137 -20.70 -15.73 -14.93
N GLU A 138 -20.08 -15.09 -13.97
CA GLU A 138 -20.64 -14.77 -12.65
C GLU A 138 -20.42 -13.31 -12.33
N GLY A 139 -21.32 -12.71 -11.54
CA GLY A 139 -21.18 -11.32 -11.09
C GLY A 139 -20.00 -11.16 -10.15
N PHE A 140 -19.32 -10.03 -10.27
CA PHE A 140 -18.23 -9.64 -9.36
C PHE A 140 -18.81 -9.04 -8.08
N HIS A 141 -18.43 -9.59 -6.92
CA HIS A 141 -18.93 -9.08 -5.65
C HIS A 141 -18.15 -7.83 -5.22
N SER A 142 -18.67 -6.66 -5.56
CA SER A 142 -18.02 -5.37 -5.37
C SER A 142 -17.59 -5.10 -3.92
N VAL A 143 -18.45 -5.40 -2.96
CA VAL A 143 -18.18 -5.15 -1.53
C VAL A 143 -17.10 -6.10 -0.99
N LEU A 144 -17.27 -7.41 -1.15
CA LEU A 144 -16.33 -8.38 -0.57
C LEU A 144 -15.00 -8.46 -1.33
N SER A 145 -14.99 -8.20 -2.63
CA SER A 145 -13.77 -8.31 -3.44
C SER A 145 -12.94 -7.02 -3.48
N LEU A 146 -13.58 -5.85 -3.46
CA LEU A 146 -12.90 -4.57 -3.61
C LEU A 146 -12.94 -3.76 -2.32
N LEU A 147 -14.15 -3.38 -1.86
CA LEU A 147 -14.27 -2.47 -0.73
C LEU A 147 -13.69 -3.06 0.55
N SER A 148 -13.92 -4.35 0.83
CA SER A 148 -13.37 -4.99 2.03
C SER A 148 -11.84 -5.00 2.02
N TYR A 149 -11.22 -5.18 0.84
CA TYR A 149 -9.77 -5.13 0.69
C TYR A 149 -9.17 -3.74 0.93
N MET A 150 -9.95 -2.68 0.70
CA MET A 150 -9.53 -1.29 0.93
C MET A 150 -9.77 -0.80 2.36
N LEU A 151 -10.43 -1.58 3.20
CA LEU A 151 -10.66 -1.25 4.60
C LEU A 151 -9.42 -1.52 5.46
N LYS A 152 -9.38 -0.92 6.65
CA LYS A 152 -8.30 -1.15 7.63
C LYS A 152 -8.19 -2.58 8.09
N ALA A 153 -9.33 -3.28 8.19
CA ALA A 153 -9.40 -4.69 8.56
C ALA A 153 -10.27 -5.40 7.53
N PRO A 154 -9.72 -5.70 6.34
CA PRO A 154 -10.45 -6.40 5.31
C PRO A 154 -10.80 -7.82 5.77
N LEU A 155 -11.96 -8.31 5.30
CA LEU A 155 -12.32 -9.70 5.51
C LEU A 155 -11.40 -10.59 4.68
N VAL A 156 -10.74 -11.52 5.36
CA VAL A 156 -9.88 -12.52 4.73
C VAL A 156 -10.31 -13.93 5.16
N PRO A 157 -10.04 -14.96 4.35
CA PRO A 157 -10.28 -16.34 4.77
C PRO A 157 -9.47 -16.69 6.02
N PRO A 158 -9.98 -17.60 6.87
CA PRO A 158 -9.23 -18.06 8.05
C PRO A 158 -7.82 -18.54 7.68
N GLY A 159 -6.82 -18.11 8.44
CA GLY A 159 -5.41 -18.46 8.22
C GLY A 159 -4.71 -17.63 7.12
N THR A 160 -5.41 -16.73 6.47
CA THR A 160 -4.82 -15.79 5.51
C THR A 160 -4.42 -14.50 6.24
N PRO A 161 -3.21 -13.97 6.04
CA PRO A 161 -2.82 -12.71 6.66
C PRO A 161 -3.63 -11.54 6.10
N VAL A 162 -3.99 -10.61 6.95
CA VAL A 162 -4.58 -9.34 6.54
C VAL A 162 -3.52 -8.51 5.80
N VAL A 163 -3.83 -8.07 4.58
CA VAL A 163 -2.92 -7.23 3.80
C VAL A 163 -3.38 -5.79 3.92
N ASN A 164 -2.63 -5.01 4.68
CA ASN A 164 -2.86 -3.58 4.86
C ASN A 164 -1.72 -2.76 4.22
N ALA A 165 -1.33 -3.17 3.02
CA ALA A 165 -0.23 -2.59 2.26
C ALA A 165 -0.77 -1.63 1.20
N LEU A 166 -0.60 -0.34 1.40
CA LEU A 166 -1.09 0.72 0.51
C LEU A 166 -0.69 0.49 -0.96
N PHE A 167 0.55 0.07 -1.21
CA PHE A 167 1.01 -0.17 -2.58
C PHE A 167 0.30 -1.35 -3.25
N ALA A 168 0.06 -2.44 -2.52
CA ALA A 168 -0.68 -3.59 -3.04
C ALA A 168 -2.15 -3.23 -3.28
N GLN A 169 -2.77 -2.46 -2.39
CA GLN A 169 -4.13 -1.98 -2.54
C GLN A 169 -4.27 -1.06 -3.76
N ARG A 170 -3.36 -0.10 -3.92
CA ARG A 170 -3.32 0.78 -5.10
C ARG A 170 -3.14 -0.02 -6.39
N GLN A 171 -2.22 -0.99 -6.40
CA GLN A 171 -1.98 -1.82 -7.58
C GLN A 171 -3.19 -2.69 -7.94
N ALA A 172 -3.93 -3.18 -6.94
CA ALA A 172 -5.16 -3.93 -7.17
C ALA A 172 -6.21 -3.07 -7.91
N ILE A 173 -6.40 -1.81 -7.49
CA ILE A 173 -7.30 -0.87 -8.17
C ILE A 173 -6.86 -0.64 -9.62
N ILE A 174 -5.57 -0.35 -9.84
CA ILE A 174 -5.03 -0.13 -11.18
C ILE A 174 -5.27 -1.35 -12.07
N ASN A 175 -5.04 -2.56 -11.55
CA ASN A 175 -5.21 -3.79 -12.32
C ASN A 175 -6.68 -4.10 -12.63
N VAL A 176 -7.63 -3.76 -11.74
CA VAL A 176 -9.05 -3.85 -12.04
C VAL A 176 -9.41 -2.93 -13.21
N MET A 177 -8.97 -1.68 -13.18
CA MET A 177 -9.22 -0.72 -14.26
C MET A 177 -8.56 -1.15 -15.58
N ARG A 178 -7.34 -1.68 -15.53
CA ARG A 178 -6.64 -2.23 -16.71
C ARG A 178 -7.39 -3.42 -17.29
N ALA A 179 -7.87 -4.33 -16.46
CA ALA A 179 -8.69 -5.47 -16.92
C ALA A 179 -9.97 -5.01 -17.61
N CYS A 180 -10.66 -3.98 -17.09
CA CYS A 180 -11.83 -3.38 -17.74
C CYS A 180 -11.49 -2.76 -19.11
N ALA A 181 -10.27 -2.27 -19.28
CA ALA A 181 -9.77 -1.73 -20.55
C ALA A 181 -9.15 -2.79 -21.48
N GLY A 182 -9.17 -4.07 -21.12
CA GLY A 182 -8.56 -5.16 -21.89
C GLY A 182 -7.02 -5.14 -21.88
N LEU A 183 -6.41 -4.49 -20.90
CA LEU A 183 -4.96 -4.38 -20.76
C LEU A 183 -4.43 -5.43 -19.78
N ALA A 184 -3.21 -5.90 -20.04
CA ALA A 184 -2.51 -6.80 -19.12
C ALA A 184 -2.28 -6.13 -17.74
N PRO A 185 -2.26 -6.90 -16.64
CA PRO A 185 -1.97 -6.35 -15.33
C PRO A 185 -0.55 -5.75 -15.29
N GLU A 186 -0.40 -4.67 -14.53
CA GLU A 186 0.91 -4.17 -14.12
C GLU A 186 1.35 -4.86 -12.85
N ASN A 187 2.62 -5.24 -12.81
CA ASN A 187 3.21 -5.79 -11.60
C ASN A 187 4.63 -5.23 -11.42
N HIS A 188 4.72 -4.14 -10.65
CA HIS A 188 6.00 -3.52 -10.33
C HIS A 188 6.86 -4.35 -9.36
N MET A 189 6.31 -5.48 -8.87
CA MET A 189 7.01 -6.41 -7.99
C MET A 189 7.72 -7.53 -8.73
N LEU A 190 7.58 -7.61 -10.06
CA LEU A 190 8.28 -8.58 -10.87
C LEU A 190 9.78 -8.24 -10.93
N LEU A 191 10.59 -9.21 -10.58
CA LEU A 191 12.01 -9.14 -10.84
C LEU A 191 12.23 -9.20 -12.37
N GLU A 192 12.65 -8.09 -12.94
CA GLU A 192 13.14 -8.11 -14.32
C GLU A 192 14.52 -8.76 -14.34
N HIS A 193 14.64 -9.81 -15.11
CA HIS A 193 15.90 -10.47 -15.37
C HIS A 193 16.11 -10.60 -16.87
N ARG A 194 17.35 -10.52 -17.26
CA ARG A 194 17.81 -10.75 -18.63
C ARG A 194 18.90 -11.80 -18.61
N LEU A 195 18.84 -12.75 -19.50
CA LEU A 195 19.94 -13.66 -19.69
C LEU A 195 21.07 -12.92 -20.40
N LYS A 196 22.32 -13.23 -20.05
CA LYS A 196 23.48 -12.60 -20.66
C LYS A 196 23.49 -12.78 -22.19
N SER A 197 23.10 -13.96 -22.67
CA SER A 197 22.95 -14.27 -24.08
C SER A 197 21.89 -13.40 -24.79
N GLU A 198 20.81 -12.99 -24.10
CA GLU A 198 19.78 -12.12 -24.68
C GLU A 198 20.29 -10.68 -24.82
N ILE A 199 21.07 -10.21 -23.83
CA ILE A 199 21.70 -8.90 -23.88
C ILE A 199 22.70 -8.81 -25.01
N ASP A 200 23.54 -9.85 -25.17
CA ASP A 200 24.54 -9.93 -26.23
C ASP A 200 23.86 -9.93 -27.62
N ALA A 201 22.75 -10.68 -27.76
CA ALA A 201 21.98 -10.71 -29.01
C ALA A 201 21.32 -9.36 -29.34
N LEU A 202 20.78 -8.66 -28.33
CA LEU A 202 20.21 -7.31 -28.49
C LEU A 202 21.28 -6.29 -28.85
N ALA A 203 22.44 -6.32 -28.20
CA ALA A 203 23.56 -5.44 -28.48
C ALA A 203 24.07 -5.64 -29.93
N VAL A 204 24.22 -6.88 -30.34
CA VAL A 204 24.62 -7.25 -31.71
C VAL A 204 23.57 -6.74 -32.74
N SER A 205 22.28 -6.98 -32.47
CA SER A 205 21.21 -6.55 -33.38
C SER A 205 21.13 -5.01 -33.52
N GLN A 206 21.35 -4.28 -32.42
CA GLN A 206 21.42 -2.81 -32.45
C GLN A 206 22.65 -2.29 -33.17
N LEU A 207 23.78 -2.97 -33.04
CA LEU A 207 25.00 -2.62 -33.79
C LEU A 207 24.81 -2.78 -35.30
N PHE A 208 24.18 -3.88 -35.72
CA PHE A 208 23.81 -4.10 -37.12
C PHE A 208 22.77 -3.08 -37.63
N ALA A 209 21.81 -2.71 -36.78
CA ALA A 209 20.80 -1.72 -37.13
C ALA A 209 21.34 -0.30 -37.27
N SER A 210 22.39 0.06 -36.55
CA SER A 210 22.98 1.40 -36.48
C SER A 210 24.11 1.64 -37.49
N THR A 211 24.68 0.58 -38.07
CA THR A 211 25.86 0.69 -38.94
C THR A 211 25.50 0.34 -40.41
N PRO A 212 25.39 1.30 -41.31
CA PRO A 212 25.00 1.06 -42.71
C PRO A 212 25.85 0.02 -43.41
N LEU A 213 27.17 0.03 -43.18
CA LEU A 213 28.12 -0.92 -43.75
C LEU A 213 27.88 -2.39 -43.33
N LEU A 214 27.41 -2.62 -42.09
CA LEU A 214 27.13 -3.96 -41.63
C LEU A 214 25.80 -4.52 -42.16
N LYS A 215 24.83 -3.65 -42.53
CA LYS A 215 23.60 -4.06 -43.19
C LYS A 215 23.91 -4.63 -44.59
N THR A 216 24.85 -4.04 -45.31
CA THR A 216 25.26 -4.52 -46.61
C THR A 216 25.99 -5.86 -46.52
N ALA A 217 26.82 -6.06 -45.49
CA ALA A 217 27.53 -7.31 -45.27
C ALA A 217 26.58 -8.45 -44.86
N ALA A 218 25.57 -8.18 -44.03
CA ALA A 218 24.55 -9.17 -43.63
C ALA A 218 23.71 -9.62 -44.85
N ALA A 219 23.34 -8.71 -45.73
CA ALA A 219 22.60 -9.04 -46.95
C ALA A 219 23.45 -9.88 -47.95
N VAL A 220 24.77 -9.72 -47.95
CA VAL A 220 25.66 -10.52 -48.80
C VAL A 220 25.92 -11.92 -48.21
N LEU A 221 25.91 -12.05 -46.90
CA LEU A 221 26.17 -13.32 -46.21
C LEU A 221 24.90 -14.15 -45.93
N GLY A 222 23.71 -13.67 -46.28
CA GLY A 222 22.46 -14.40 -46.15
C GLY A 222 22.06 -14.67 -44.68
N VAL A 223 22.54 -13.86 -43.73
CA VAL A 223 22.18 -13.92 -42.33
C VAL A 223 21.04 -12.91 -42.13
N GLY A 224 19.80 -13.39 -42.20
CA GLY A 224 18.57 -12.64 -41.96
C GLY A 224 17.73 -13.35 -40.93
#